data_285a0484dd572ac6bbc0bff7c2123fb6
#
_entry.id   285a0484dd572ac6bbc0bff7c2123fb6
#
_cell.length_a   1.000
_cell.length_b   1.000
_cell.length_c   1.000
_cell.angle_alpha   90.00
_cell.angle_beta   90.00
_cell.angle_gamma   90.00
#
_symmetry.space_group_name_H-M   'P 1'
#
loop_
_entity.id
_entity.type
_entity.pdbx_description
1 polymer ?
#
loop_
_entity_poly.entity_id
_entity_poly.type
_entity_poly.pdbx_seq_one_letter_code
_entity_poly.pdbx_strand_id
1 'polypeptide(L)'
;MANGNYTLLFSEVLDKVHKAKTKSEKVAILIINDNSSLRMVLKASFDPKIEWVIPEGVVPYTKNDAPMGTEHTMLQSEARKLWHFIKDADKDTQQAQKEKMFIQMCEGLHETEAQLLCHAKDKKLHQVYKGLSLSLIHI
;
A
#
# COMPACT_ATOMS: atom_id res chain seq x y z
N MET A 1 23.12 8.12 -10.67
CA MET A 1 22.33 7.20 -10.96
C MET A 1 21.96 6.44 -9.82
N ALA A 2 20.93 6.13 -9.94
CA ALA A 2 20.59 5.27 -8.95
C ALA A 2 21.46 4.14 -9.08
N ASN A 3 22.15 3.94 -8.16
CA ASN A 3 22.82 2.72 -8.10
C ASN A 3 21.79 1.68 -7.85
N GLY A 4 22.12 0.48 -7.95
CA GLY A 4 21.23 -0.62 -7.76
C GLY A 4 20.68 -0.76 -6.35
N ASN A 5 21.04 0.14 -5.43
CA ASN A 5 20.60 0.03 -4.05
C ASN A 5 19.30 0.76 -3.76
N TYR A 6 18.87 1.65 -4.65
CA TYR A 6 17.62 2.36 -4.44
C TYR A 6 16.44 1.48 -4.83
N THR A 7 15.56 1.21 -3.87
CA THR A 7 14.32 0.48 -4.11
C THR A 7 13.18 1.48 -4.17
N LEU A 8 12.40 1.43 -5.25
CA LEU A 8 11.26 2.32 -5.40
C LEU A 8 10.21 2.04 -4.33
N LEU A 9 9.64 3.10 -3.78
CA LEU A 9 8.48 2.98 -2.90
C LEU A 9 7.28 2.53 -3.72
N PHE A 10 6.34 1.83 -3.10
CA PHE A 10 5.12 1.42 -3.79
C PHE A 10 4.35 2.61 -4.34
N SER A 11 4.37 3.74 -3.63
CA SER A 11 3.75 4.97 -4.14
C SER A 11 4.38 5.42 -5.46
N GLU A 12 5.69 5.27 -5.59
CA GLU A 12 6.38 5.61 -6.83
C GLU A 12 6.01 4.67 -7.96
N VAL A 13 5.92 3.36 -7.67
CA VAL A 13 5.53 2.35 -8.67
C VAL A 13 4.11 2.63 -9.17
N LEU A 14 3.17 2.83 -8.25
CA LEU A 14 1.78 3.07 -8.63
C LEU A 14 1.59 4.41 -9.35
N ASP A 15 2.39 5.41 -9.02
CA ASP A 15 2.37 6.68 -9.73
C ASP A 15 2.82 6.49 -11.18
N LYS A 16 3.83 5.66 -11.43
CA LYS A 16 4.25 5.33 -12.80
C LYS A 16 3.14 4.62 -13.57
N VAL A 17 2.44 3.69 -12.93
CA VAL A 17 1.29 3.02 -13.55
C VAL A 17 0.20 4.02 -13.88
N HIS A 18 -0.09 4.92 -12.95
CA HIS A 18 -1.11 5.95 -13.13
C HIS A 18 -0.79 6.83 -14.34
N LYS A 19 0.47 7.18 -14.54
CA LYS A 19 0.91 8.06 -15.62
C LYS A 19 1.11 7.36 -16.95
N ALA A 20 1.15 6.04 -16.98
CA ALA A 20 1.31 5.29 -18.23
C ALA A 20 0.06 5.46 -19.09
N LYS A 21 0.26 5.52 -20.41
CA LYS A 21 -0.82 5.84 -21.35
C LYS A 21 -1.61 4.64 -21.83
N THR A 22 -0.98 3.48 -21.88
CA THR A 22 -1.63 2.28 -22.41
C THR A 22 -1.66 1.18 -21.37
N LYS A 23 -2.57 0.22 -21.53
CA LYS A 23 -2.65 -0.94 -20.66
C LYS A 23 -1.36 -1.76 -20.71
N SER A 24 -0.77 -1.90 -21.91
CA SER A 24 0.49 -2.64 -22.07
C SER A 24 1.62 -2.01 -21.25
N GLU A 25 1.71 -0.69 -21.26
CA GLU A 25 2.72 0.02 -20.46
C GLU A 25 2.49 -0.18 -18.95
N LYS A 26 1.23 -0.11 -18.51
CA LYS A 26 0.87 -0.32 -17.11
C LYS A 26 1.24 -1.72 -16.64
N VAL A 27 0.92 -2.73 -17.44
CA VAL A 27 1.25 -4.12 -17.15
C VAL A 27 2.77 -4.30 -17.08
N ALA A 28 3.51 -3.70 -18.02
CA ALA A 28 4.98 -3.81 -18.04
C ALA A 28 5.59 -3.21 -16.75
N ILE A 29 5.09 -2.08 -16.30
CA ILE A 29 5.58 -1.45 -15.06
C ILE A 29 5.33 -2.36 -13.87
N LEU A 30 4.14 -2.95 -13.79
CA LEU A 30 3.79 -3.86 -12.69
C LEU A 30 4.66 -5.12 -12.72
N ILE A 31 4.93 -5.68 -13.90
CA ILE A 31 5.77 -6.87 -14.04
C ILE A 31 7.21 -6.58 -13.62
N ILE A 32 7.76 -5.45 -14.05
CA ILE A 32 9.13 -5.07 -13.74
C ILE A 32 9.31 -4.88 -12.23
N ASN A 33 8.29 -4.35 -11.57
CA ASN A 33 8.33 -4.07 -10.13
C ASN A 33 7.61 -5.12 -9.30
N ASP A 34 7.37 -6.29 -9.86
CA ASP A 34 6.61 -7.35 -9.18
C ASP A 34 7.30 -7.81 -7.91
N ASN A 35 6.55 -7.84 -6.82
CA ASN A 35 6.95 -8.55 -5.61
C ASN A 35 5.70 -8.93 -4.81
N SER A 36 5.87 -9.90 -3.92
CA SER A 36 4.74 -10.45 -3.15
C SER A 36 4.09 -9.42 -2.24
N SER A 37 4.87 -8.49 -1.71
CA SER A 37 4.33 -7.44 -0.83
C SER A 37 3.43 -6.47 -1.59
N LEU A 38 3.84 -6.05 -2.79
CA LEU A 38 3.02 -5.18 -3.63
C LEU A 38 1.73 -5.89 -4.02
N ARG A 39 1.81 -7.17 -4.42
CA ARG A 39 0.63 -7.96 -4.74
C ARG A 39 -0.32 -8.05 -3.56
N MET A 40 0.21 -8.24 -2.36
CA MET A 40 -0.60 -8.31 -1.14
C MET A 40 -1.38 -7.02 -0.89
N VAL A 41 -0.71 -5.87 -1.02
CA VAL A 41 -1.36 -4.56 -0.83
C VAL A 41 -2.46 -4.35 -1.86
N LEU A 42 -2.16 -4.61 -3.13
CA LEU A 42 -3.13 -4.43 -4.20
C LEU A 42 -4.33 -5.38 -4.03
N LYS A 43 -4.06 -6.63 -3.70
CA LYS A 43 -5.14 -7.60 -3.49
C LYS A 43 -6.01 -7.19 -2.32
N ALA A 44 -5.42 -6.74 -1.22
CA ALA A 44 -6.18 -6.31 -0.05
C ALA A 44 -7.06 -5.11 -0.36
N SER A 45 -6.66 -4.26 -1.32
CA SER A 45 -7.47 -3.12 -1.72
C SER A 45 -8.57 -3.49 -2.71
N PHE A 46 -8.27 -4.34 -3.68
CA PHE A 46 -9.17 -4.58 -4.82
C PHE A 46 -10.05 -5.84 -4.68
N ASP A 47 -9.64 -6.84 -3.89
CA ASP A 47 -10.42 -8.06 -3.77
C ASP A 47 -11.67 -7.79 -2.90
N PRO A 48 -12.87 -7.95 -3.45
CA PRO A 48 -14.09 -7.68 -2.67
C PRO A 48 -14.30 -8.66 -1.52
N LYS A 49 -13.60 -9.80 -1.52
CA LYS A 49 -13.71 -10.79 -0.44
C LYS A 49 -12.85 -10.42 0.77
N ILE A 50 -11.91 -9.51 0.61
CA ILE A 50 -11.05 -9.08 1.71
C ILE A 50 -11.65 -7.84 2.34
N GLU A 51 -11.91 -7.92 3.65
CA GLU A 51 -12.47 -6.81 4.41
C GLU A 51 -11.46 -6.37 5.47
N TRP A 52 -11.35 -5.07 5.65
CA TRP A 52 -10.45 -4.49 6.65
C TRP A 52 -11.22 -4.24 7.94
N VAL A 53 -10.56 -4.50 9.08
CA VAL A 53 -11.15 -4.22 10.39
C VAL A 53 -10.88 -2.79 10.88
N ILE A 54 -9.99 -2.07 10.21
CA ILE A 54 -9.73 -0.67 10.53
C ILE A 54 -10.85 0.18 9.93
N PRO A 55 -11.48 1.07 10.71
CA PRO A 55 -12.60 1.87 10.21
C PRO A 55 -12.24 2.69 8.98
N GLU A 56 -13.21 2.86 8.10
CA GLU A 56 -13.03 3.71 6.93
C GLU A 56 -12.90 5.17 7.36
N GLY A 57 -12.17 5.94 6.56
CA GLY A 57 -12.02 7.36 6.79
C GLY A 57 -10.62 7.76 7.22
N VAL A 58 -10.51 9.00 7.66
CA VAL A 58 -9.22 9.59 8.02
C VAL A 58 -8.60 8.89 9.23
N VAL A 59 -7.31 8.59 9.12
CA VAL A 59 -6.54 7.97 10.20
C VAL A 59 -5.71 9.08 10.88
N PRO A 60 -5.83 9.24 12.21
CA PRO A 60 -5.11 10.30 12.91
C PRO A 60 -3.66 9.90 13.21
N TYR A 61 -2.79 10.08 12.24
CA TYR A 61 -1.37 9.79 12.42
C TYR A 61 -0.53 11.04 12.15
N THR A 62 0.66 11.10 12.78
CA THR A 62 1.62 12.17 12.55
C THR A 62 2.46 11.83 11.32
N LYS A 63 2.51 12.75 10.36
CA LYS A 63 3.26 12.54 9.13
C LYS A 63 4.75 12.39 9.41
N ASN A 64 5.39 11.47 8.67
CA ASN A 64 6.82 11.31 8.72
C ASN A 64 7.45 12.26 7.69
N ASP A 65 8.23 13.22 8.15
CA ASP A 65 8.82 14.25 7.31
C ASP A 65 10.14 13.84 6.65
N ALA A 66 10.62 12.63 6.91
CA ALA A 66 11.88 12.17 6.32
C ALA A 66 11.78 12.11 4.79
N PRO A 67 12.82 12.55 4.06
CA PRO A 67 12.83 12.43 2.60
C PRO A 67 12.78 10.97 2.15
N MET A 68 12.31 10.75 0.93
CA MET A 68 12.26 9.42 0.35
C MET A 68 13.64 8.77 0.39
N GLY A 69 13.66 7.49 0.77
CA GLY A 69 14.90 6.72 0.82
C GLY A 69 15.74 6.93 2.06
N THR A 70 15.23 7.71 3.04
CA THR A 70 15.97 7.97 4.26
C THR A 70 15.26 7.37 5.48
N GLU A 71 15.02 8.13 6.53
CA GLU A 71 14.64 7.62 7.85
C GLU A 71 13.15 7.25 7.96
N HIS A 72 12.71 6.30 7.16
CA HIS A 72 11.35 5.77 7.25
C HIS A 72 11.36 4.28 6.92
N THR A 73 10.31 3.59 7.39
CA THR A 73 10.12 2.19 6.99
C THR A 73 9.51 2.16 5.59
N MET A 74 9.57 0.99 4.97
CA MET A 74 9.00 0.81 3.63
C MET A 74 7.79 -0.11 3.72
N LEU A 75 6.75 0.23 2.97
CA LEU A 75 5.56 -0.62 2.91
C LEU A 75 5.91 -2.03 2.41
N GLN A 76 6.93 -2.14 1.57
CA GLN A 76 7.42 -3.43 1.12
C GLN A 76 7.78 -4.35 2.30
N SER A 77 8.40 -3.80 3.34
CA SER A 77 8.77 -4.55 4.53
C SER A 77 7.62 -4.72 5.52
N GLU A 78 6.73 -3.73 5.59
CA GLU A 78 5.62 -3.74 6.55
C GLU A 78 4.41 -4.52 6.08
N ALA A 79 4.32 -4.82 4.77
CA ALA A 79 3.15 -5.49 4.20
C ALA A 79 2.87 -6.85 4.84
N ARG A 80 3.91 -7.55 5.31
CA ARG A 80 3.75 -8.85 5.98
C ARG A 80 2.92 -8.75 7.26
N LYS A 81 2.73 -7.55 7.80
CA LYS A 81 1.94 -7.33 9.02
C LYS A 81 0.49 -6.98 8.72
N LEU A 82 0.12 -6.83 7.45
CA LEU A 82 -1.22 -6.38 7.08
C LEU A 82 -2.32 -7.35 7.49
N TRP A 83 -2.00 -8.64 7.66
CA TRP A 83 -3.01 -9.63 8.08
C TRP A 83 -3.67 -9.27 9.40
N HIS A 84 -2.99 -8.52 10.28
CA HIS A 84 -3.58 -8.06 11.53
C HIS A 84 -4.80 -7.18 11.32
N PHE A 85 -4.89 -6.53 10.17
CA PHE A 85 -5.95 -5.56 9.85
C PHE A 85 -7.05 -6.14 8.98
N ILE A 86 -6.96 -7.41 8.64
CA ILE A 86 -7.93 -8.08 7.77
C ILE A 86 -8.91 -8.87 8.65
N LYS A 87 -10.20 -8.76 8.33
CA LYS A 87 -11.24 -9.44 9.07
C LYS A 87 -10.99 -10.96 9.09
N ASP A 88 -11.14 -11.55 10.26
CA ASP A 88 -11.00 -12.99 10.52
C ASP A 88 -9.59 -13.55 10.37
N ALA A 89 -8.60 -12.73 10.03
CA ALA A 89 -7.22 -13.20 9.90
C ALA A 89 -6.49 -13.24 11.25
N ASP A 90 -6.71 -12.21 12.09
CA ASP A 90 -6.10 -12.14 13.42
C ASP A 90 -7.22 -12.08 14.46
N LYS A 91 -7.44 -13.20 15.14
CA LYS A 91 -8.49 -13.30 16.15
C LYS A 91 -8.00 -13.05 17.58
N ASP A 92 -6.69 -12.95 17.76
CA ASP A 92 -6.10 -12.83 19.08
C ASP A 92 -5.88 -11.38 19.53
N THR A 93 -5.64 -10.46 18.59
CA THR A 93 -5.38 -9.07 18.90
C THR A 93 -6.69 -8.29 19.01
N GLN A 94 -6.83 -7.49 20.05
CA GLN A 94 -8.02 -6.69 20.26
C GLN A 94 -8.10 -5.54 19.26
N GLN A 95 -9.33 -5.11 18.97
CA GLN A 95 -9.58 -4.05 17.98
C GLN A 95 -8.79 -2.76 18.26
N ALA A 96 -8.79 -2.31 19.51
CA ALA A 96 -8.07 -1.09 19.89
C ALA A 96 -6.58 -1.20 19.60
N GLN A 97 -6.00 -2.39 19.83
CA GLN A 97 -4.60 -2.64 19.56
C GLN A 97 -4.32 -2.66 18.06
N LYS A 98 -5.22 -3.23 17.27
CA LYS A 98 -5.08 -3.24 15.81
C LYS A 98 -5.08 -1.82 15.25
N GLU A 99 -5.97 -0.97 15.75
CA GLU A 99 -6.04 0.42 15.32
C GLU A 99 -4.77 1.18 15.68
N LYS A 100 -4.24 0.95 16.88
CA LYS A 100 -2.98 1.55 17.31
C LYS A 100 -1.82 1.09 16.43
N MET A 101 -1.76 -0.21 16.11
CA MET A 101 -0.73 -0.76 15.24
C MET A 101 -0.78 -0.15 13.85
N PHE A 102 -1.97 0.08 13.32
CA PHE A 102 -2.14 0.70 12.02
C PHE A 102 -1.62 2.14 12.02
N ILE A 103 -1.97 2.91 13.04
CA ILE A 103 -1.49 4.29 13.19
C ILE A 103 0.03 4.31 13.27
N GLN A 104 0.63 3.43 14.07
CA GLN A 104 2.08 3.36 14.21
C GLN A 104 2.76 2.99 12.88
N MET A 105 2.15 2.09 12.11
CA MET A 105 2.68 1.74 10.80
C MET A 105 2.68 2.97 9.88
N CYS A 106 1.58 3.71 9.84
CA CYS A 106 1.50 4.93 9.03
C CYS A 106 2.56 5.95 9.43
N GLU A 107 2.81 6.09 10.73
CA GLU A 107 3.79 7.06 11.22
C GLU A 107 5.22 6.69 10.85
N GLY A 108 5.49 5.41 10.68
CA GLY A 108 6.82 4.95 10.28
C GLY A 108 7.09 5.01 8.78
N LEU A 109 6.05 5.05 7.96
CA LEU A 109 6.17 5.06 6.50
C LEU A 109 6.40 6.48 5.97
N HIS A 110 7.02 6.57 4.78
CA HIS A 110 7.02 7.83 4.05
C HIS A 110 5.56 8.26 3.84
N GLU A 111 5.30 9.57 3.88
CA GLU A 111 3.93 10.06 3.82
C GLU A 111 3.16 9.54 2.62
N THR A 112 3.80 9.44 1.45
CA THR A 112 3.12 8.94 0.25
C THR A 112 2.71 7.48 0.39
N GLU A 113 3.51 6.66 1.06
CA GLU A 113 3.15 5.27 1.32
C GLU A 113 2.10 5.15 2.42
N ALA A 114 2.14 6.02 3.42
CA ALA A 114 1.10 6.06 4.44
C ALA A 114 -0.26 6.41 3.82
N GLN A 115 -0.28 7.39 2.92
CA GLN A 115 -1.50 7.74 2.19
C GLN A 115 -1.98 6.58 1.32
N LEU A 116 -1.06 5.91 0.63
CA LEU A 116 -1.38 4.73 -0.17
C LEU A 116 -2.04 3.65 0.68
N LEU A 117 -1.47 3.37 1.85
CA LEU A 117 -2.01 2.37 2.76
C LEU A 117 -3.41 2.76 3.25
N CYS A 118 -3.63 4.03 3.56
CA CYS A 118 -4.94 4.50 3.98
C CYS A 118 -5.98 4.36 2.86
N HIS A 119 -5.59 4.67 1.63
CA HIS A 119 -6.49 4.48 0.48
C HIS A 119 -6.76 3.01 0.20
N ALA A 120 -5.76 2.14 0.38
CA ALA A 120 -5.96 0.70 0.25
C ALA A 120 -6.94 0.20 1.30
N LYS A 121 -6.80 0.67 2.53
CA LYS A 121 -7.70 0.33 3.64
C LYS A 121 -9.15 0.69 3.30
N ASP A 122 -9.35 1.86 2.70
CA ASP A 122 -10.69 2.33 2.32
C ASP A 122 -11.14 1.79 0.95
N LYS A 123 -10.31 0.97 0.31
CA LYS A 123 -10.56 0.38 -1.02
C LYS A 123 -10.76 1.44 -2.09
N LYS A 124 -9.96 2.51 -2.03
CA LYS A 124 -10.06 3.66 -2.92
C LYS A 124 -8.79 3.94 -3.73
N LEU A 125 -7.89 2.94 -3.85
CA LEU A 125 -6.66 3.13 -4.64
C LEU A 125 -6.95 3.54 -6.08
N HIS A 126 -8.02 3.02 -6.67
CA HIS A 126 -8.39 3.35 -8.04
C HIS A 126 -8.82 4.82 -8.20
N GLN A 127 -9.16 5.50 -7.13
CA GLN A 127 -9.51 6.92 -7.17
C GLN A 127 -8.28 7.82 -7.15
N VAL A 128 -7.20 7.35 -6.53
CA VAL A 128 -5.94 8.10 -6.44
C VAL A 128 -5.02 7.74 -7.61
N TYR A 129 -4.92 6.47 -7.93
CA TYR A 129 -4.13 5.97 -9.04
C TYR A 129 -5.11 5.47 -10.11
N LYS A 130 -5.61 6.39 -10.90
CA LYS A 130 -6.74 6.14 -11.82
C LYS A 130 -6.44 5.10 -12.90
N GLY A 131 -5.17 4.80 -13.12
CA GLY A 131 -4.79 3.77 -14.07
C GLY A 131 -4.92 2.35 -13.54
N LEU A 132 -5.17 2.18 -12.23
CA LEU A 132 -5.31 0.85 -11.65
C LEU A 132 -6.73 0.32 -11.82
N SER A 133 -6.83 -0.98 -12.07
CA SER A 133 -8.11 -1.67 -12.12
C SER A 133 -7.92 -3.11 -11.69
N LEU A 134 -9.01 -3.77 -11.33
CA LEU A 134 -8.96 -5.16 -10.92
C LEU A 134 -8.39 -6.05 -12.03
N SER A 135 -8.68 -5.73 -13.29
CA SER A 135 -8.17 -6.53 -14.41
C SER A 135 -6.64 -6.48 -14.51
N LEU A 136 -6.01 -5.38 -14.12
CA LEU A 136 -4.55 -5.29 -14.07
C LEU A 136 -3.97 -6.15 -12.97
N ILE A 137 -4.65 -6.21 -11.82
CA ILE A 137 -4.17 -6.93 -10.65
C ILE A 137 -4.12 -8.44 -10.88
N HIS A 138 -4.97 -8.95 -11.75
CA HIS A 138 -5.05 -10.38 -12.05
C HIS A 138 -4.08 -10.86 -13.12
N ILE A 139 -3.19 -10.03 -13.58
CA ILE A 139 -2.20 -10.40 -14.60
C ILE A 139 -0.94 -11.02 -14.02
#